data_a4671229ab00b39a0f96f745dee18a07
#
_entry.id   a4671229ab00b39a0f96f745dee18a07
#
_cell.length_a   1.000
_cell.length_b   1.000
_cell.length_c   1.000
_cell.angle_alpha   90.00
_cell.angle_beta   90.00
_cell.angle_gamma   90.00
#
_symmetry.space_group_name_H-M   'P 1'
#
loop_
_entity.id
_entity.type
_entity.pdbx_description
1 polymer ?
#
loop_
_entity_poly.entity_id
_entity_poly.type
_entity_poly.pdbx_seq_one_letter_code
_entity_poly.pdbx_strand_id
1 'polypeptide(L)'
;MALIDNLYEAAAHAGFLKPCVWRPSDGSPEQASLVGFAAPDETLLDGLTLSTEHVMSYPASVLVGLAARETVEIDSQAFQVRDIRAVGDGSELRAKLTRI
;
A
#
# COMPACT_ATOMS: atom_id res chain seq x y z
N MET A 1 18.05 5.35 -4.98
CA MET A 1 16.78 5.43 -4.31
C MET A 1 16.14 6.80 -4.34
N ALA A 2 16.93 7.85 -4.47
CA ALA A 2 16.42 9.21 -4.44
C ALA A 2 15.30 9.45 -5.45
N LEU A 3 15.35 8.81 -6.61
CA LEU A 3 14.39 9.07 -7.68
C LEU A 3 12.98 8.65 -7.28
N ILE A 4 12.80 7.40 -6.80
CA ILE A 4 11.47 6.92 -6.43
C ILE A 4 10.96 7.65 -5.18
N ASP A 5 11.82 7.94 -4.23
CA ASP A 5 11.43 8.68 -3.04
C ASP A 5 10.97 10.09 -3.39
N ASN A 6 11.63 10.74 -4.34
CA ASN A 6 11.24 12.06 -4.80
C ASN A 6 9.89 12.06 -5.50
N LEU A 7 9.57 11.00 -6.25
CA LEU A 7 8.26 10.87 -6.88
C LEU A 7 7.15 10.77 -5.84
N TYR A 8 7.38 9.99 -4.79
CA TYR A 8 6.40 9.87 -3.71
C TYR A 8 6.24 11.17 -2.93
N GLU A 9 7.33 11.88 -2.71
CA GLU A 9 7.27 13.16 -2.03
C GLU A 9 6.47 14.18 -2.85
N ALA A 10 6.70 14.24 -4.15
CA ALA A 10 5.94 15.11 -5.03
C ALA A 10 4.46 14.73 -5.06
N ALA A 11 4.14 13.44 -5.10
CA ALA A 11 2.76 12.97 -5.07
C ALA A 11 2.07 13.30 -3.76
N ALA A 12 2.80 13.23 -2.64
CA ALA A 12 2.26 13.59 -1.34
C ALA A 12 1.86 15.08 -1.31
N HIS A 13 2.71 15.94 -1.84
CA HIS A 13 2.40 17.36 -1.92
C HIS A 13 1.18 17.64 -2.78
N ALA A 14 0.95 16.83 -3.80
CA ALA A 14 -0.22 16.96 -4.66
C ALA A 14 -1.46 16.28 -4.11
N GLY A 15 -1.36 15.59 -2.96
CA GLY A 15 -2.50 14.94 -2.34
C GLY A 15 -2.87 13.60 -2.96
N PHE A 16 -1.97 12.98 -3.72
CA PHE A 16 -2.24 11.70 -4.36
C PHE A 16 -1.98 10.50 -3.46
N LEU A 17 -1.40 10.71 -2.30
CA LEU A 17 -1.06 9.63 -1.39
C LEU A 17 -1.96 9.64 -0.16
N LYS A 18 -2.08 8.47 0.47
CA LYS A 18 -2.86 8.27 1.68
C LYS A 18 -1.94 7.87 2.82
N PRO A 19 -2.26 8.28 4.06
CA PRO A 19 -1.47 7.85 5.22
C PRO A 19 -1.70 6.36 5.49
N CYS A 20 -0.61 5.63 5.67
CA CYS A 20 -0.63 4.21 6.01
C CYS A 20 0.11 4.01 7.32
N VAL A 21 -0.48 3.26 8.22
CA VAL A 21 0.13 2.91 9.51
C VAL A 21 0.20 1.41 9.59
N TRP A 22 1.38 0.88 9.91
CA TRP A 22 1.59 -0.53 10.10
C TRP A 22 2.11 -0.79 11.52
N ARG A 23 1.37 -1.61 12.25
CA ARG A 23 1.79 -2.06 13.58
C ARG A 23 2.21 -3.51 13.44
N PRO A 24 3.54 -3.79 13.38
CA PRO A 24 4.01 -5.15 13.16
C PRO A 24 3.48 -6.13 14.22
N SER A 25 3.09 -7.32 13.76
CA SER A 25 2.52 -8.33 14.65
C SER A 25 3.55 -8.93 15.59
N ASP A 26 4.85 -8.73 15.32
CA ASP A 26 5.92 -9.24 16.17
C ASP A 26 6.26 -8.29 17.33
N GLY A 27 5.52 -7.21 17.49
CA GLY A 27 5.77 -6.25 18.55
C GLY A 27 6.79 -5.18 18.22
N SER A 28 7.31 -5.14 16.99
CA SER A 28 8.22 -4.09 16.56
C SER A 28 7.53 -2.73 16.55
N PRO A 29 8.31 -1.63 16.57
CA PRO A 29 7.73 -0.30 16.58
C PRO A 29 6.84 -0.04 15.37
N GLU A 30 5.79 0.74 15.59
CA GLU A 30 4.87 1.17 14.56
C GLU A 30 5.61 1.94 13.46
N GLN A 31 5.23 1.70 12.22
CA GLN A 31 5.76 2.41 11.07
C GLN A 31 4.62 3.13 10.35
N ALA A 32 4.89 4.33 9.90
CA ALA A 32 3.90 5.12 9.16
C ALA A 32 4.55 5.73 7.93
N SER A 33 3.79 5.80 6.84
CA SER A 33 4.27 6.38 5.60
C SER A 33 3.08 6.78 4.73
N LEU A 34 3.33 7.64 3.75
CA LEU A 34 2.35 7.92 2.72
C LEU A 34 2.52 6.91 1.60
N VAL A 35 1.41 6.36 1.12
CA VAL A 35 1.43 5.31 0.10
C VAL A 35 0.43 5.65 -1.00
N GLY A 36 0.69 5.15 -2.20
CA GLY A 36 -0.30 5.14 -3.26
C GLY A 36 -1.37 4.11 -2.94
N PHE A 37 -2.64 4.45 -3.13
CA PHE A 37 -3.73 3.56 -2.75
C PHE A 37 -4.80 3.59 -3.83
N ALA A 38 -5.20 2.42 -4.30
CA ALA A 38 -6.26 2.27 -5.29
C ALA A 38 -7.29 1.30 -4.76
N ALA A 39 -8.53 1.77 -4.69
CA ALA A 39 -9.66 0.92 -4.35
C ALA A 39 -10.12 0.15 -5.58
N PRO A 40 -10.88 -0.95 -5.40
CA PRO A 40 -11.48 -1.63 -6.54
C PRO A 40 -12.33 -0.66 -7.35
N ASP A 41 -12.23 -0.75 -8.66
CA ASP A 41 -13.00 0.13 -9.54
C ASP A 41 -14.29 -0.55 -9.94
N GLU A 42 -15.38 -0.12 -9.32
CA GLU A 42 -16.69 -0.70 -9.58
C GLU A 42 -17.21 -0.40 -10.97
N THR A 43 -16.71 0.65 -11.60
CA THR A 43 -17.18 1.01 -12.93
C THR A 43 -16.65 0.08 -14.01
N LEU A 44 -15.66 -0.73 -13.69
CA LEU A 44 -15.12 -1.72 -14.61
C LEU A 44 -15.88 -3.03 -14.56
N LEU A 45 -16.97 -3.08 -13.84
CA LEU A 45 -17.77 -4.27 -13.75
C LEU A 45 -18.60 -4.45 -15.02
N ASP A 46 -18.11 -5.29 -15.88
CA ASP A 46 -18.83 -5.64 -17.10
C ASP A 46 -19.60 -6.95 -16.91
N GLY A 47 -20.00 -7.20 -15.70
CA GLY A 47 -20.77 -8.38 -15.37
C GLY A 47 -19.95 -9.59 -15.02
N LEU A 48 -18.63 -9.47 -14.96
CA LEU A 48 -17.77 -10.62 -14.73
C LEU A 48 -17.47 -10.82 -13.26
N THR A 49 -16.58 -10.01 -12.70
CA THR A 49 -16.12 -10.22 -11.34
C THR A 49 -15.95 -8.92 -10.63
N LEU A 50 -16.42 -8.86 -9.41
CA LEU A 50 -16.12 -7.76 -8.52
C LEU A 50 -14.80 -8.02 -7.84
N SER A 51 -13.81 -7.20 -8.13
CA SER A 51 -12.59 -7.26 -7.35
C SER A 51 -12.86 -6.58 -6.02
N THR A 52 -12.59 -7.28 -4.92
CA THR A 52 -12.67 -6.69 -3.58
C THR A 52 -11.30 -6.32 -3.07
N GLU A 53 -10.27 -6.48 -3.90
CA GLU A 53 -8.91 -6.20 -3.49
C GLU A 53 -8.56 -4.75 -3.72
N HIS A 54 -7.89 -4.17 -2.73
CA HIS A 54 -7.31 -2.85 -2.85
C HIS A 54 -5.82 -3.01 -3.11
N VAL A 55 -5.19 -2.01 -3.69
CA VAL A 55 -3.76 -2.05 -4.02
C VAL A 55 -3.06 -0.87 -3.39
N MET A 56 -1.95 -1.13 -2.73
CA MET A 56 -1.10 -0.13 -2.12
C MET A 56 0.27 -0.19 -2.78
N SER A 57 0.81 0.97 -3.16
CA SER A 57 2.18 1.06 -3.68
C SER A 57 3.01 1.93 -2.77
N TYR A 58 4.25 1.53 -2.54
CA TYR A 58 5.13 2.26 -1.64
C TYR A 58 6.59 2.02 -2.01
N PRO A 59 7.48 2.98 -1.69
CA PRO A 59 8.92 2.78 -1.94
C PRO A 59 9.46 1.62 -1.08
N ALA A 60 10.40 0.87 -1.62
CA ALA A 60 11.01 -0.23 -0.88
C ALA A 60 11.76 0.22 0.37
N SER A 61 12.04 1.51 0.49
CA SER A 61 12.75 2.07 1.64
C SER A 61 11.85 2.27 2.87
N VAL A 62 10.52 2.16 2.72
CA VAL A 62 9.59 2.36 3.83
C VAL A 62 8.85 1.05 4.10
N LEU A 63 8.23 0.95 5.28
CA LEU A 63 7.48 -0.23 5.72
C LEU A 63 8.31 -1.50 5.55
N VAL A 64 9.59 -1.41 5.90
CA VAL A 64 10.54 -2.51 5.75
C VAL A 64 10.11 -3.68 6.62
N GLY A 65 10.00 -4.87 6.01
CA GLY A 65 9.56 -6.06 6.72
C GLY A 65 8.07 -6.35 6.60
N LEU A 66 7.30 -5.46 5.99
CA LEU A 66 5.89 -5.72 5.77
C LEU A 66 5.73 -6.98 4.91
N ALA A 67 4.83 -7.86 5.30
CA ALA A 67 4.64 -9.15 4.65
C ALA A 67 3.16 -9.51 4.59
N ALA A 68 2.84 -10.57 3.86
CA ALA A 68 1.49 -11.09 3.81
C ALA A 68 1.00 -11.46 5.22
N ARG A 69 -0.28 -11.27 5.45
CA ARG A 69 -0.99 -11.52 6.72
C ARG A 69 -0.84 -10.41 7.77
N GLU A 70 0.02 -9.42 7.50
CA GLU A 70 0.08 -8.24 8.36
C GLU A 70 -1.14 -7.36 8.11
N THR A 71 -1.46 -6.52 9.10
CA THR A 71 -2.59 -5.59 9.01
C THR A 71 -2.05 -4.17 8.95
N VAL A 72 -2.59 -3.39 8.03
CA VAL A 72 -2.25 -1.97 7.93
C VAL A 72 -3.52 -1.14 8.01
N GLU A 73 -3.37 0.11 8.41
CA GLU A 73 -4.45 1.08 8.40
C GLU A 73 -4.16 2.13 7.35
N ILE A 74 -5.09 2.35 6.44
CA ILE A 74 -4.96 3.38 5.42
C ILE A 74 -6.18 4.27 5.54
N ASP A 75 -5.93 5.56 5.79
CA ASP A 75 -6.99 6.55 5.93
C ASP A 75 -8.02 6.11 7.00
N SER A 76 -7.51 5.56 8.11
CA SER A 76 -8.28 5.05 9.25
C SER A 76 -9.10 3.79 8.96
N GLN A 77 -8.85 3.14 7.83
CA GLN A 77 -9.52 1.90 7.45
C GLN A 77 -8.53 0.74 7.54
N ALA A 78 -8.93 -0.35 8.19
CA ALA A 78 -8.05 -1.52 8.36
C ALA A 78 -8.10 -2.44 7.15
N PHE A 79 -6.93 -2.92 6.76
CA PHE A 79 -6.76 -3.87 5.66
C PHE A 79 -5.78 -4.95 6.04
N GLN A 80 -5.98 -6.15 5.51
CA GLN A 80 -5.01 -7.23 5.64
C GLN A 80 -4.20 -7.34 4.35
N VAL A 81 -2.88 -7.44 4.50
CA VAL A 81 -1.98 -7.63 3.36
C VAL A 81 -2.13 -9.07 2.86
N ARG A 82 -2.40 -9.22 1.57
CA ARG A 82 -2.57 -10.53 0.95
C ARG A 82 -1.33 -10.98 0.20
N ASP A 83 -0.68 -10.07 -0.49
CA ASP A 83 0.47 -10.39 -1.32
C ASP A 83 1.29 -9.12 -1.55
N ILE A 84 2.59 -9.26 -1.68
CA ILE A 84 3.48 -8.13 -1.94
C ILE A 84 4.41 -8.52 -3.09
N ARG A 85 4.53 -7.64 -4.07
CA ARG A 85 5.38 -7.86 -5.23
C ARG A 85 6.26 -6.65 -5.48
N ALA A 86 7.48 -6.91 -5.91
CA ALA A 86 8.37 -5.86 -6.38
C ALA A 86 7.96 -5.41 -7.78
N VAL A 87 8.08 -4.12 -8.03
CA VAL A 87 7.73 -3.52 -9.32
C VAL A 87 9.01 -2.96 -9.93
N GLY A 88 9.19 -3.20 -11.23
CA GLY A 88 10.35 -2.72 -11.94
C GLY A 88 11.64 -3.32 -11.39
N ASP A 89 12.55 -2.46 -10.97
CA ASP A 89 13.84 -2.87 -10.44
C ASP A 89 13.83 -3.18 -8.94
N GLY A 90 12.64 -3.22 -8.33
CA GLY A 90 12.51 -3.49 -6.91
C GLY A 90 12.55 -2.25 -6.02
N SER A 91 12.64 -1.06 -6.60
CA SER A 91 12.63 0.18 -5.81
C SER A 91 11.24 0.54 -5.30
N GLU A 92 10.22 -0.07 -5.86
CA GLU A 92 8.82 0.11 -5.44
C GLU A 92 8.19 -1.25 -5.20
N LEU A 93 7.35 -1.32 -4.18
CA LEU A 93 6.60 -2.53 -3.87
C LEU A 93 5.11 -2.25 -4.02
N ARG A 94 4.38 -3.29 -4.40
CA ARG A 94 2.94 -3.21 -4.55
C ARG A 94 2.30 -4.33 -3.72
N ALA A 95 1.41 -3.94 -2.83
CA ALA A 95 0.73 -4.88 -1.95
C ALA A 95 -0.74 -4.98 -2.31
N LYS A 96 -1.25 -6.20 -2.35
CA LYS A 96 -2.69 -6.43 -2.49
C LYS A 96 -3.28 -6.51 -1.10
N LEU A 97 -4.39 -5.82 -0.88
CA LEU A 97 -5.02 -5.68 0.42
C LEU A 97 -6.46 -6.14 0.35
N THR A 98 -6.92 -6.73 1.44
CA THR A 98 -8.33 -7.06 1.62
C THR A 98 -8.86 -6.28 2.82
N ARG A 99 -9.99 -5.62 2.65
CA ARG A 99 -10.61 -4.87 3.73
C ARG A 99 -11.08 -5.84 4.81
N ILE A 100 -10.80 -5.45 6.04
CA ILE A 100 -11.19 -6.26 7.20
C ILE A 100 -12.50 -5.72 7.77
#